data_1105a622992b51415dc6058e0d346b9e
#
_entry.id   1105a622992b51415dc6058e0d346b9e
#
_cell.length_a   1.000
_cell.length_b   1.000
_cell.length_c   1.000
_cell.angle_alpha   90.00
_cell.angle_beta   90.00
_cell.angle_gamma   90.00
#
_symmetry.space_group_name_H-M   'P 1'
#
loop_
_entity.id
_entity.type
_entity.pdbx_description
1 polymer ?
#
loop_
_entity_poly.entity_id
_entity_poly.type
_entity_poly.pdbx_seq_one_letter_code
_entity_poly.pdbx_strand_id
1 'polypeptide(L)' 'MQINNRCDLRGLMVDEAVLVLDRFLDDLLRSGLTECTIIHGKGTGALRAGVTQFLKSDPRIKTFRLGT' A
#
# COMPACT_ATOMS: atom_id res chain seq x y z
N MET A 1 18.83 9.63 6.68
CA MET A 1 17.61 8.86 6.95
C MET A 1 17.11 8.22 5.66
N GLN A 2 16.91 6.92 5.68
CA GLN A 2 16.39 6.23 4.51
C GLN A 2 14.86 6.27 4.53
N ILE A 3 14.29 6.65 3.40
CA ILE A 3 12.85 6.65 3.25
C ILE A 3 12.45 5.33 2.60
N ASN A 4 11.64 4.55 3.30
CA ASN A 4 11.21 3.25 2.84
C ASN A 4 9.90 3.40 2.07
N ASN A 5 9.92 3.03 0.79
CA ASN A 5 8.73 3.09 -0.04
C ASN A 5 8.03 1.72 -0.15
N ARG A 6 8.25 0.85 0.82
CA ARG A 6 7.62 -0.47 0.89
C ARG A 6 6.68 -0.51 2.07
N CYS A 7 5.52 -1.06 1.84
CA CYS A 7 4.50 -1.21 2.88
C CYS A 7 4.13 -2.69 2.99
N ASP A 8 4.36 -3.28 4.15
CA ASP A 8 4.07 -4.68 4.39
C ASP A 8 2.73 -4.80 5.11
N LEU A 9 1.76 -5.37 4.42
CA LEU A 9 0.40 -5.54 4.94
C LEU A 9 0.08 -6.99 5.28
N ARG A 10 1.06 -7.87 5.26
CA ARG A 10 0.84 -9.29 5.56
C ARG A 10 0.28 -9.46 6.96
N GLY A 11 -0.71 -10.32 7.07
CA GLY A 11 -1.33 -10.62 8.36
C GLY A 11 -2.43 -9.66 8.78
N LEU A 12 -2.69 -8.61 8.00
CA LEU A 12 -3.73 -7.65 8.34
C LEU A 12 -5.04 -8.01 7.65
N MET A 13 -6.14 -7.63 8.28
CA MET A 13 -7.45 -7.66 7.65
C MET A 13 -7.52 -6.50 6.65
N VAL A 14 -8.46 -6.61 5.67
CA VAL A 14 -8.55 -5.61 4.60
C VAL A 14 -8.77 -4.20 5.16
N ASP A 15 -9.69 -4.04 6.07
CA ASP A 15 -9.99 -2.71 6.64
C ASP A 15 -8.82 -2.16 7.44
N GLU A 16 -8.08 -3.01 8.16
CA GLU A 16 -6.87 -2.59 8.85
C GLU A 16 -5.79 -2.19 7.85
N ALA A 17 -5.65 -2.99 6.80
CA ALA A 17 -4.64 -2.75 5.77
C ALA A 17 -4.87 -1.42 5.07
N VAL A 18 -6.13 -1.10 4.78
CA VAL A 18 -6.48 0.16 4.12
C VAL A 18 -6.11 1.35 5.01
N LEU A 19 -6.34 1.24 6.32
CA LEU A 19 -5.99 2.32 7.24
C LEU A 19 -4.47 2.52 7.32
N VAL A 20 -3.73 1.41 7.38
CA VAL A 20 -2.26 1.48 7.40
C VAL A 20 -1.75 2.06 6.09
N LEU A 21 -2.34 1.63 4.99
CA LEU A 21 -1.94 2.09 3.66
C LEU A 21 -2.23 3.57 3.47
N ASP A 22 -3.37 4.04 3.96
CA ASP A 22 -3.73 5.45 3.88
C ASP A 22 -2.67 6.32 4.56
N ARG A 23 -2.26 5.94 5.75
CA ARG A 23 -1.22 6.67 6.48
C ARG A 23 0.13 6.57 5.77
N PHE A 24 0.44 5.39 5.25
CA PHE A 24 1.68 5.18 4.49
C PHE A 24 1.75 6.10 3.28
N LEU A 25 0.65 6.20 2.54
CA LEU A 25 0.61 7.05 1.35
C LEU A 25 0.76 8.53 1.70
N ASP A 26 0.19 8.94 2.81
CA ASP A 26 0.33 10.32 3.28
C ASP A 26 1.80 10.65 3.57
N ASP A 27 2.48 9.75 4.27
CA ASP A 27 3.90 9.90 4.58
C ASP A 27 4.75 9.88 3.32
N LEU A 28 4.40 9.00 2.39
CA LEU A 28 5.09 8.86 1.12
C LEU A 28 5.05 10.17 0.33
N LEU A 29 3.88 10.77 0.26
CA LEU A 29 3.69 12.04 -0.42
C LEU A 29 4.50 13.16 0.19
N ARG A 30 4.53 13.22 1.51
CA ARG A 30 5.32 14.22 2.22
C ARG A 30 6.80 14.08 1.93
N SER A 31 7.23 12.88 1.59
CA SER A 31 8.63 12.60 1.22
C SER A 31 8.91 12.89 -0.24
N GLY A 32 7.91 13.29 -1.01
CA GLY A 32 8.07 13.59 -2.44
C GLY A 32 8.08 12.37 -3.34
N LEU A 33 7.74 11.20 -2.80
CA LEU A 33 7.71 9.97 -3.56
C LEU A 33 6.31 9.69 -4.07
N THR A 34 6.21 9.10 -5.27
CA THR A 34 4.93 8.77 -5.88
C THR A 34 4.83 7.30 -6.27
N GLU A 35 5.85 6.52 -5.98
CA GLU A 35 5.87 5.09 -6.28
C GLU A 35 6.04 4.31 -4.98
N CYS A 36 5.38 3.17 -4.90
CA CYS A 36 5.48 2.32 -3.72
C CYS A 36 5.35 0.85 -4.08
N THR A 37 5.85 0.00 -3.19
CA THR A 37 5.70 -1.44 -3.29
C THR A 37 4.88 -1.90 -2.10
N ILE A 38 3.82 -2.65 -2.37
CA ILE A 38 2.91 -3.14 -1.34
C ILE A 38 3.09 -4.66 -1.22
N ILE A 39 3.39 -5.12 -0.02
CA ILE A 39 3.53 -6.54 0.26
C ILE A 39 2.25 -7.02 0.92
N HIS A 40 1.52 -7.90 0.25
CA HIS A 40 0.22 -8.37 0.75
C HIS A 40 0.21 -9.84 1.18
N GLY A 41 1.28 -10.57 0.87
CA GLY A 41 1.36 -11.97 1.23
C GLY A 41 0.58 -12.88 0.28
N LYS A 42 0.60 -14.17 0.59
CA LYS A 42 -0.07 -15.19 -0.20
C LYS A 42 -1.31 -15.66 0.56
N GLY A 43 -2.36 -14.93 0.50
CA GLY A 43 -3.59 -15.28 1.18
C GLY A 43 -4.69 -15.67 0.20
N THR A 44 -5.91 -15.41 0.61
CA THR A 44 -7.10 -15.72 -0.19
C THR A 44 -7.28 -14.80 -1.38
N GLY A 45 -6.47 -13.77 -1.49
CA GLY A 45 -6.62 -12.77 -2.53
C GLY A 45 -7.50 -11.59 -2.12
N ALA A 46 -8.21 -11.70 -1.01
CA ALA A 46 -9.08 -10.63 -0.54
C ALA A 46 -8.28 -9.37 -0.21
N LEU A 47 -7.16 -9.53 0.47
CA LEU A 47 -6.30 -8.41 0.83
C LEU A 47 -5.74 -7.75 -0.42
N ARG A 48 -5.27 -8.56 -1.36
CA ARG A 48 -4.75 -8.05 -2.62
C ARG A 48 -5.80 -7.25 -3.38
N ALA A 49 -7.00 -7.80 -3.49
CA ALA A 49 -8.10 -7.15 -4.21
C ALA A 49 -8.48 -5.82 -3.57
N GLY A 50 -8.63 -5.80 -2.26
CA GLY A 50 -8.99 -4.58 -1.53
C GLY A 50 -7.93 -3.50 -1.65
N VAL A 51 -6.68 -3.88 -1.51
CA VAL A 51 -5.55 -2.95 -1.61
C VAL A 51 -5.44 -2.41 -3.04
N THR A 52 -5.57 -3.28 -4.03
CA THR A 52 -5.51 -2.87 -5.44
C THR A 52 -6.59 -1.84 -5.76
N GLN A 53 -7.81 -2.10 -5.31
CA GLN A 53 -8.92 -1.19 -5.56
C GLN A 53 -8.70 0.15 -4.87
N PHE A 54 -8.21 0.13 -3.64
CA PHE A 54 -7.91 1.35 -2.90
C PHE A 54 -6.86 2.19 -3.65
N LEU A 55 -5.79 1.56 -4.10
CA LEU A 55 -4.71 2.26 -4.80
C LEU A 55 -5.15 2.83 -6.14
N LYS A 56 -5.97 2.09 -6.87
CA LYS A 56 -6.47 2.56 -8.17
C LYS A 56 -7.36 3.77 -8.02
N SER A 57 -8.05 3.89 -6.90
CA SER A 57 -8.97 5.00 -6.65
C SER A 57 -8.30 6.19 -6.02
N ASP A 58 -7.05 6.05 -5.60
CA ASP A 58 -6.35 7.10 -4.85
C ASP A 58 -5.47 7.94 -5.77
N PRO A 59 -5.72 9.24 -5.88
CA PRO A 59 -4.93 10.11 -6.76
C PRO A 59 -3.53 10.42 -6.22
N ARG A 60 -3.25 10.07 -4.97
CA ARG A 60 -1.95 10.36 -4.36
C ARG A 60 -0.81 9.54 -4.95
N ILE A 61 -1.12 8.40 -5.56
CA ILE A 61 -0.09 7.49 -6.06
C ILE A 61 -0.23 7.31 -7.57
N LYS A 62 0.86 7.47 -8.30
CA LYS A 62 0.85 7.31 -9.75
C LYS A 62 1.11 5.87 -10.16
N THR A 63 2.06 5.23 -9.48
CA THR A 63 2.42 3.86 -9.79
C THR A 63 2.62 3.09 -8.49
N PHE A 64 2.29 1.81 -8.54
CA PHE A 64 2.54 0.94 -7.41
C PHE A 64 2.86 -0.46 -7.90
N ARG A 65 3.52 -1.24 -7.06
CA ARG A 65 3.82 -2.64 -7.33
C ARG A 65 3.28 -3.47 -6.18
N LEU A 66 2.74 -4.62 -6.53
CA LEU A 66 2.29 -5.58 -5.54
C LEU A 66 3.32 -6.70 -5.43
N GLY A 67 3.81 -6.93 -4.22
CA GLY A 67 4.75 -7.98 -3.92
C GLY A 67 4.13 -9.01 -2.99
N THR A 68 4.70 -10.19 -2.93
CA THR A 68 4.20 -11.26 -2.04
C THR A 68 5.13 -11.56 -0.87
#